data_f3269359960e879de866bfd2ce9db9bf
#
_entry.id   f3269359960e879de866bfd2ce9db9bf
#
_cell.length_a   1.000
_cell.length_b   1.000
_cell.length_c   1.000
_cell.angle_alpha   90.00
_cell.angle_beta   90.00
_cell.angle_gamma   90.00
#
_symmetry.space_group_name_H-M   'P 1'
#
loop_
_entity.id
_entity.type
_entity.pdbx_description
1 polymer ?
#
loop_
_entity_poly.entity_id
_entity_poly.type
_entity_poly.pdbx_seq_one_letter_code
_entity_poly.pdbx_strand_id
1 'polypeptide(L)'
;MEEYILEIFNSKEELCAKYKIDNIKILKLDDEGAKTRLALIKTKNSNLKFIFMYYDMELKPQLINFFKRNFIILGIQSKIIRINLENNVIDTLVDFSIIPFFEFLENDSYLIAIFEMGISVISKDGELKWKLELPEILIDWEIVDENIKLSYFDGKIGIHSLQIGELLS
;
A
#
# COMPACT_ATOMS: atom_id res chain seq x y z
N MET A 1 9.88 -14.72 -14.64
CA MET A 1 9.07 -14.24 -13.50
C MET A 1 7.92 -13.42 -14.04
N GLU A 2 6.69 -13.67 -13.58
CA GLU A 2 5.52 -12.87 -13.98
C GLU A 2 5.56 -11.51 -13.26
N GLU A 3 5.44 -10.43 -14.01
CA GLU A 3 5.31 -9.08 -13.46
C GLU A 3 3.82 -8.79 -13.25
N TYR A 4 3.48 -8.32 -12.04
CA TYR A 4 2.13 -7.89 -11.69
C TYR A 4 1.98 -6.41 -11.96
N ILE A 5 0.84 -6.03 -12.50
CA ILE A 5 0.45 -4.65 -12.78
C ILE A 5 -0.87 -4.34 -12.11
N LEU A 6 -1.03 -3.07 -11.76
CA LEU A 6 -2.21 -2.52 -11.13
C LEU A 6 -2.99 -1.68 -12.13
N GLU A 7 -4.29 -1.94 -12.27
CA GLU A 7 -5.22 -1.12 -13.05
C GLU A 7 -6.39 -0.66 -12.17
N ILE A 8 -6.83 0.57 -12.37
CA ILE A 8 -7.92 1.18 -11.61
C ILE A 8 -9.12 1.40 -12.52
N PHE A 9 -10.31 1.09 -12.01
CA PHE A 9 -11.59 1.22 -12.68
C PHE A 9 -12.56 2.02 -11.82
N ASN A 10 -13.37 2.86 -12.47
CA ASN A 10 -14.38 3.66 -11.78
C ASN A 10 -15.62 2.85 -11.41
N SER A 11 -15.86 1.71 -12.09
CA SER A 11 -17.01 0.87 -11.80
C SER A 11 -16.78 -0.60 -12.21
N LYS A 12 -17.66 -1.48 -11.72
CA LYS A 12 -17.69 -2.89 -12.10
C LYS A 12 -18.03 -3.07 -13.59
N GLU A 13 -18.91 -2.23 -14.13
CA GLU A 13 -19.32 -2.27 -15.53
C GLU A 13 -18.13 -1.97 -16.44
N GLU A 14 -17.30 -0.97 -16.11
CA GLU A 14 -16.08 -0.63 -16.84
C GLU A 14 -15.10 -1.81 -16.86
N LEU A 15 -14.86 -2.43 -15.70
CA LEU A 15 -14.00 -3.60 -15.58
C LEU A 15 -14.53 -4.78 -16.41
N CYS A 16 -15.83 -5.11 -16.28
CA CYS A 16 -16.46 -6.21 -17.01
C CYS A 16 -16.43 -5.98 -18.52
N ALA A 17 -16.68 -4.77 -18.98
CA ALA A 17 -16.61 -4.41 -20.39
C ALA A 17 -15.22 -4.63 -20.98
N LYS A 18 -14.16 -4.23 -20.23
CA LYS A 18 -12.77 -4.37 -20.68
C LYS A 18 -12.32 -5.82 -20.75
N TYR A 19 -12.68 -6.64 -19.76
CA TYR A 19 -12.17 -8.01 -19.64
C TYR A 19 -13.18 -9.11 -20.01
N LYS A 20 -14.41 -8.76 -20.38
CA LYS A 20 -15.49 -9.70 -20.77
C LYS A 20 -15.72 -10.79 -19.71
N ILE A 21 -15.79 -10.39 -18.44
CA ILE A 21 -15.91 -11.29 -17.30
C ILE A 21 -17.31 -11.19 -16.72
N ASP A 22 -18.01 -12.33 -16.60
CA ASP A 22 -19.39 -12.36 -16.08
C ASP A 22 -19.45 -12.55 -14.56
N ASN A 23 -18.47 -13.26 -13.97
CA ASN A 23 -18.43 -13.56 -12.53
C ASN A 23 -17.05 -13.25 -11.96
N ILE A 24 -16.98 -12.20 -11.12
CA ILE A 24 -15.74 -11.73 -10.49
C ILE A 24 -15.90 -11.80 -8.98
N LYS A 25 -14.91 -12.44 -8.31
CA LYS A 25 -14.75 -12.31 -6.87
C LYS A 25 -14.09 -10.99 -6.55
N ILE A 26 -14.82 -10.08 -5.92
CA ILE A 26 -14.31 -8.78 -5.46
C ILE A 26 -14.09 -8.87 -3.96
N LEU A 27 -12.89 -8.46 -3.52
CA LEU A 27 -12.55 -8.30 -2.12
C LEU A 27 -12.89 -6.86 -1.70
N LYS A 28 -13.86 -6.71 -0.81
CA LYS A 28 -14.27 -5.41 -0.29
C LYS A 28 -13.31 -4.99 0.82
N LEU A 29 -12.70 -3.82 0.68
CA LEU A 29 -11.92 -3.19 1.74
C LEU A 29 -12.77 -2.24 2.58
N ASP A 30 -13.84 -1.70 1.97
CA ASP A 30 -14.82 -0.84 2.61
C ASP A 30 -16.22 -1.10 2.06
N ASP A 31 -17.22 -0.47 2.66
CA ASP A 31 -18.61 -0.49 2.19
C ASP A 31 -18.77 0.25 0.85
N GLU A 32 -19.74 -0.19 0.07
CA GLU A 32 -20.06 0.45 -1.21
C GLU A 32 -20.60 1.86 -1.00
N GLY A 33 -20.09 2.82 -1.76
CA GLY A 33 -20.50 4.21 -1.73
C GLY A 33 -20.23 4.94 -3.05
N ALA A 34 -20.65 6.20 -3.15
CA ALA A 34 -20.57 7.00 -4.37
C ALA A 34 -19.11 7.25 -4.88
N LYS A 35 -18.13 7.11 -4.00
CA LYS A 35 -16.69 7.25 -4.35
C LYS A 35 -15.94 5.91 -4.34
N THR A 36 -16.64 4.80 -4.59
CA THR A 36 -15.99 3.48 -4.62
C THR A 36 -15.34 3.24 -5.98
N ARG A 37 -14.11 2.70 -5.95
CA ARG A 37 -13.36 2.25 -7.14
C ARG A 37 -12.92 0.81 -7.02
N LEU A 38 -12.44 0.26 -8.14
CA LEU A 38 -11.89 -1.09 -8.21
C LEU A 38 -10.42 -1.05 -8.59
N ALA A 39 -9.59 -1.72 -7.81
CA ALA A 39 -8.19 -1.98 -8.09
C ALA A 39 -8.03 -3.42 -8.55
N LEU A 40 -7.60 -3.61 -9.80
CA LEU A 40 -7.32 -4.91 -10.38
C LEU A 40 -5.81 -5.17 -10.37
N ILE A 41 -5.40 -6.28 -9.76
CA ILE A 41 -4.04 -6.80 -9.87
C ILE A 41 -4.05 -7.98 -10.83
N LYS A 42 -3.24 -7.90 -11.88
CA LYS A 42 -3.11 -8.94 -12.90
C LYS A 42 -1.65 -9.16 -13.31
N THR A 43 -1.37 -10.28 -13.97
CA THR A 43 -0.09 -10.49 -14.64
C THR A 43 -0.06 -9.77 -15.99
N LYS A 44 1.14 -9.53 -16.56
CA LYS A 44 1.28 -8.97 -17.93
C LYS A 44 0.54 -9.76 -18.98
N ASN A 45 0.41 -11.08 -18.81
CA ASN A 45 -0.29 -11.97 -19.72
C ASN A 45 -1.82 -12.00 -19.52
N SER A 46 -2.35 -11.02 -18.80
CA SER A 46 -3.80 -10.83 -18.54
C SER A 46 -4.49 -11.91 -17.71
N ASN A 47 -3.74 -12.74 -16.99
CA ASN A 47 -4.32 -13.59 -15.96
C ASN A 47 -4.77 -12.72 -14.79
N LEU A 48 -6.08 -12.59 -14.63
CA LEU A 48 -6.68 -11.86 -13.52
C LEU A 48 -6.41 -12.61 -12.22
N LYS A 49 -5.96 -11.91 -11.19
CA LYS A 49 -5.63 -12.52 -9.90
C LYS A 49 -6.51 -11.99 -8.76
N PHE A 50 -6.51 -10.67 -8.55
CA PHE A 50 -7.19 -10.06 -7.42
C PHE A 50 -7.90 -8.79 -7.83
N ILE A 51 -9.10 -8.56 -7.29
CA ILE A 51 -9.85 -7.33 -7.45
C ILE A 51 -10.26 -6.86 -6.06
N PHE A 52 -9.88 -5.62 -5.76
CA PHE A 52 -10.22 -4.94 -4.52
C PHE A 52 -11.19 -3.81 -4.81
N MET A 53 -12.27 -3.74 -4.04
CA MET A 53 -13.15 -2.58 -4.00
C MET A 53 -12.76 -1.71 -2.80
N TYR A 54 -12.56 -0.42 -3.04
CA TYR A 54 -12.08 0.52 -2.05
C TYR A 54 -12.73 1.89 -2.21
N TYR A 55 -12.77 2.66 -1.13
CA TYR A 55 -13.19 4.06 -1.16
C TYR A 55 -12.06 4.93 -1.74
N ASP A 56 -12.38 5.78 -2.74
CA ASP A 56 -11.39 6.65 -3.39
C ASP A 56 -11.11 7.89 -2.53
N MET A 57 -9.94 7.93 -1.94
CA MET A 57 -9.39 9.07 -1.19
C MET A 57 -8.65 10.08 -2.09
N GLU A 58 -8.84 9.98 -3.43
CA GLU A 58 -8.14 10.79 -4.45
C GLU A 58 -6.63 10.52 -4.54
N LEU A 59 -6.17 9.49 -3.85
CA LEU A 59 -4.79 9.00 -3.89
C LEU A 59 -4.71 7.68 -4.65
N LYS A 60 -3.65 7.53 -5.43
CA LYS A 60 -3.47 6.34 -6.26
C LYS A 60 -2.92 5.18 -5.44
N PRO A 61 -3.56 4.00 -5.47
CA PRO A 61 -2.96 2.79 -4.94
C PRO A 61 -1.61 2.49 -5.61
N GLN A 62 -0.68 1.92 -4.85
CA GLN A 62 0.64 1.53 -5.35
C GLN A 62 0.90 0.05 -5.10
N LEU A 63 1.58 -0.58 -6.04
CA LEU A 63 1.90 -2.00 -6.01
C LEU A 63 3.42 -2.20 -6.05
N ILE A 64 3.96 -2.92 -5.07
CA ILE A 64 5.36 -3.33 -5.03
C ILE A 64 5.46 -4.84 -5.24
N ASN A 65 6.32 -5.25 -6.15
CA ASN A 65 6.52 -6.66 -6.53
C ASN A 65 7.77 -7.23 -5.85
N PHE A 66 7.60 -8.18 -4.94
CA PHE A 66 8.70 -8.92 -4.31
C PHE A 66 8.89 -10.28 -4.99
N PHE A 67 9.34 -10.27 -6.23
CA PHE A 67 9.43 -11.48 -7.07
C PHE A 67 10.24 -12.63 -6.46
N LYS A 68 11.29 -12.32 -5.70
CA LYS A 68 12.13 -13.35 -5.08
C LYS A 68 11.46 -14.04 -3.89
N ARG A 69 10.34 -13.52 -3.40
CA ARG A 69 9.68 -13.94 -2.17
C ARG A 69 8.24 -14.41 -2.39
N ASN A 70 7.79 -14.50 -3.64
CA ASN A 70 6.44 -14.93 -4.03
C ASN A 70 5.29 -14.16 -3.35
N PHE A 71 5.48 -12.87 -3.09
CA PHE A 71 4.42 -11.99 -2.62
C PHE A 71 4.49 -10.61 -3.28
N ILE A 72 3.39 -9.90 -3.20
CA ILE A 72 3.26 -8.49 -3.58
C ILE A 72 2.69 -7.69 -2.40
N ILE A 73 3.02 -6.40 -2.35
CA ILE A 73 2.49 -5.47 -1.36
C ILE A 73 1.70 -4.38 -2.10
N LEU A 74 0.48 -4.15 -1.63
CA LEU A 74 -0.44 -3.13 -2.13
C LEU A 74 -0.63 -2.07 -1.05
N GLY A 75 -0.31 -0.82 -1.35
CA GLY A 75 -0.71 0.36 -0.59
C GLY A 75 -2.01 0.93 -1.16
N ILE A 76 -3.06 0.99 -0.36
CA ILE A 76 -4.38 1.42 -0.82
C ILE A 76 -5.18 2.02 0.35
N GLN A 77 -5.77 3.20 0.14
CA GLN A 77 -6.50 3.97 1.16
C GLN A 77 -5.64 4.22 2.41
N SER A 78 -6.00 3.61 3.53
CA SER A 78 -5.29 3.65 4.81
C SER A 78 -4.59 2.32 5.15
N LYS A 79 -4.45 1.42 4.16
CA LYS A 79 -4.04 0.04 4.40
C LYS A 79 -2.80 -0.36 3.60
N ILE A 80 -2.01 -1.24 4.20
CA ILE A 80 -0.98 -2.00 3.50
C ILE A 80 -1.38 -3.47 3.53
N ILE A 81 -1.49 -4.06 2.37
CA ILE A 81 -1.95 -5.43 2.16
C ILE A 81 -0.81 -6.25 1.54
N ARG A 82 -0.47 -7.37 2.17
CA ARG A 82 0.42 -8.39 1.59
C ARG A 82 -0.41 -9.48 0.93
N ILE A 83 -0.05 -9.87 -0.27
CA ILE A 83 -0.69 -10.93 -1.03
C ILE A 83 0.36 -11.99 -1.33
N ASN A 84 0.20 -13.18 -0.76
CA ASN A 84 1.02 -14.34 -1.08
C ASN A 84 0.54 -14.98 -2.39
N LEU A 85 1.44 -15.09 -3.36
CA LEU A 85 1.11 -15.53 -4.73
C LEU A 85 1.04 -17.05 -4.87
N GLU A 86 1.59 -17.82 -3.94
CA GLU A 86 1.55 -19.28 -3.98
C GLU A 86 0.20 -19.82 -3.50
N ASN A 87 -0.28 -19.29 -2.40
CA ASN A 87 -1.50 -19.80 -1.74
C ASN A 87 -2.68 -18.84 -1.81
N ASN A 88 -2.50 -17.65 -2.42
CA ASN A 88 -3.49 -16.58 -2.53
C ASN A 88 -4.00 -16.06 -1.16
N VAL A 89 -3.18 -16.16 -0.12
CA VAL A 89 -3.48 -15.59 1.19
C VAL A 89 -3.26 -14.09 1.15
N ILE A 90 -4.20 -13.35 1.72
CA ILE A 90 -4.22 -11.89 1.78
C ILE A 90 -4.20 -11.49 3.24
N ASP A 91 -3.16 -10.75 3.63
CA ASP A 91 -2.95 -10.25 4.98
C ASP A 91 -2.96 -8.73 4.99
N THR A 92 -3.72 -8.13 5.89
CA THR A 92 -3.59 -6.70 6.19
C THR A 92 -2.44 -6.50 7.18
N LEU A 93 -1.33 -5.97 6.71
CA LEU A 93 -0.15 -5.68 7.55
C LEU A 93 -0.35 -4.42 8.39
N VAL A 94 -0.98 -3.41 7.80
CA VAL A 94 -1.21 -2.11 8.42
C VAL A 94 -2.62 -1.65 8.09
N ASP A 95 -3.30 -1.10 9.07
CA ASP A 95 -4.54 -0.35 8.93
C ASP A 95 -4.47 0.85 9.87
N PHE A 96 -4.51 2.05 9.30
CA PHE A 96 -4.57 3.34 10.01
C PHE A 96 -5.97 3.95 9.97
N SER A 97 -6.98 3.15 9.70
CA SER A 97 -8.41 3.53 9.64
C SER A 97 -8.72 4.58 8.58
N ILE A 98 -8.58 5.86 8.92
CA ILE A 98 -8.92 6.98 8.03
C ILE A 98 -7.70 7.77 7.54
N ILE A 99 -6.48 7.42 7.98
CA ILE A 99 -5.25 8.15 7.60
C ILE A 99 -4.81 7.71 6.20
N PRO A 100 -4.82 8.60 5.20
CA PRO A 100 -4.52 8.24 3.82
C PRO A 100 -3.08 7.75 3.63
N PHE A 101 -2.92 6.69 2.83
CA PHE A 101 -1.63 6.24 2.33
C PHE A 101 -1.18 7.13 1.17
N PHE A 102 0.06 7.62 1.22
CA PHE A 102 0.64 8.46 0.18
C PHE A 102 1.50 7.66 -0.80
N GLU A 103 2.57 7.05 -0.29
CA GLU A 103 3.51 6.34 -1.16
C GLU A 103 4.38 5.33 -0.42
N PHE A 104 5.11 4.55 -1.21
CA PHE A 104 6.20 3.72 -0.73
C PHE A 104 7.55 4.36 -1.04
N LEU A 105 8.46 4.27 -0.06
CA LEU A 105 9.90 4.46 -0.25
C LEU A 105 10.62 3.13 -0.08
N GLU A 106 11.74 2.95 -0.77
CA GLU A 106 12.56 1.75 -0.65
C GLU A 106 14.01 2.10 -0.38
N ASN A 107 14.65 1.31 0.49
CA ASN A 107 16.09 1.19 0.54
C ASN A 107 16.49 -0.29 0.44
N ASP A 108 17.77 -0.61 0.61
CA ASP A 108 18.28 -1.98 0.48
C ASP A 108 17.63 -2.97 1.47
N SER A 109 17.22 -2.51 2.65
CA SER A 109 16.75 -3.34 3.76
C SER A 109 15.25 -3.31 3.97
N TYR A 110 14.58 -2.20 3.63
CA TYR A 110 13.19 -1.94 4.01
C TYR A 110 12.34 -1.40 2.86
N LEU A 111 11.04 -1.64 2.98
CA LEU A 111 9.97 -0.91 2.32
C LEU A 111 9.29 -0.05 3.39
N ILE A 112 9.23 1.25 3.16
CA ILE A 112 8.63 2.22 4.06
C ILE A 112 7.34 2.70 3.43
N ALA A 113 6.21 2.58 4.14
CA ALA A 113 4.93 3.12 3.71
C ALA A 113 4.66 4.42 4.46
N ILE A 114 4.43 5.48 3.71
CA ILE A 114 4.14 6.83 4.20
C ILE A 114 2.64 7.07 4.11
N PHE A 115 2.08 7.58 5.20
CA PHE A 115 0.70 8.01 5.33
C PHE A 115 0.66 9.49 5.75
N GLU A 116 -0.48 10.14 5.61
CA GLU A 116 -0.64 11.55 5.98
C GLU A 116 -0.19 11.84 7.42
N MET A 117 -0.56 10.98 8.36
CA MET A 117 -0.19 11.06 9.77
C MET A 117 0.31 9.72 10.29
N GLY A 118 1.14 9.03 9.53
CA GLY A 118 1.62 7.72 9.91
C GLY A 118 2.77 7.22 9.05
N ILE A 119 3.48 6.25 9.59
CA ILE A 119 4.56 5.56 8.91
C ILE A 119 4.57 4.08 9.31
N SER A 120 4.89 3.21 8.39
CA SER A 120 5.20 1.82 8.72
C SER A 120 6.42 1.32 7.96
N VAL A 121 7.19 0.46 8.58
CA VAL A 121 8.39 -0.14 8.00
C VAL A 121 8.21 -1.65 7.90
N ILE A 122 8.44 -2.16 6.71
CA ILE A 122 8.27 -3.55 6.31
C ILE A 122 9.61 -4.08 5.85
N SER A 123 10.01 -5.25 6.32
CA SER A 123 11.26 -5.90 5.89
C SER A 123 11.16 -6.38 4.44
N LYS A 124 12.30 -6.67 3.80
CA LYS A 124 12.31 -7.29 2.45
C LYS A 124 11.75 -8.73 2.43
N ASP A 125 11.46 -9.31 3.60
CA ASP A 125 10.73 -10.57 3.75
C ASP A 125 9.21 -10.39 3.83
N GLY A 126 8.72 -9.13 3.75
CA GLY A 126 7.31 -8.79 3.79
C GLY A 126 6.69 -8.78 5.19
N GLU A 127 7.51 -8.72 6.22
CA GLU A 127 7.04 -8.67 7.60
C GLU A 127 7.00 -7.24 8.12
N LEU A 128 5.92 -6.86 8.78
CA LEU A 128 5.84 -5.58 9.47
C LEU A 128 6.87 -5.55 10.61
N LYS A 129 7.79 -4.58 10.56
CA LYS A 129 8.78 -4.37 11.63
C LYS A 129 8.18 -3.51 12.72
N TRP A 130 7.65 -2.36 12.34
CA TRP A 130 6.96 -1.44 13.25
C TRP A 130 6.03 -0.51 12.45
N LYS A 131 5.10 0.11 13.17
CA LYS A 131 4.24 1.20 12.66
C LYS A 131 4.09 2.26 13.74
N LEU A 132 3.90 3.49 13.32
CA LEU A 132 3.76 4.64 14.20
C LEU A 132 2.70 5.60 13.64
N GLU A 133 1.72 5.96 14.45
CA GLU A 133 0.86 7.11 14.20
C GLU A 133 1.60 8.37 14.64
N LEU A 134 1.59 9.37 13.79
CA LEU A 134 2.30 10.62 14.00
C LEU A 134 1.36 11.67 14.58
N PRO A 135 1.88 12.59 15.40
CA PRO A 135 1.06 13.61 16.06
C PRO A 135 0.59 14.72 15.11
N GLU A 136 1.17 14.80 13.89
CA GLU A 136 0.95 15.90 12.96
C GLU A 136 1.07 15.40 11.51
N ILE A 137 0.49 16.15 10.57
CA ILE A 137 0.52 15.89 9.14
C ILE A 137 1.96 15.96 8.61
N LEU A 138 2.35 14.96 7.83
CA LEU A 138 3.61 14.95 7.10
C LEU A 138 3.51 15.82 5.85
N ILE A 139 4.54 16.66 5.63
CA ILE A 139 4.67 17.49 4.42
C ILE A 139 5.89 17.13 3.57
N ASP A 140 6.89 16.47 4.18
CA ASP A 140 8.09 16.02 3.48
C ASP A 140 8.78 14.89 4.25
N TRP A 141 9.52 14.04 3.54
CA TRP A 141 10.24 12.91 4.12
C TRP A 141 11.43 12.50 3.24
N GLU A 142 12.51 12.08 3.88
CA GLU A 142 13.70 11.57 3.20
C GLU A 142 14.37 10.44 3.99
N ILE A 143 14.92 9.46 3.28
CA ILE A 143 15.77 8.44 3.88
C ILE A 143 17.18 8.99 3.98
N VAL A 144 17.74 8.99 5.19
CA VAL A 144 19.11 9.40 5.47
C VAL A 144 19.80 8.25 6.19
N ASP A 145 20.67 7.53 5.48
CA ASP A 145 21.31 6.31 5.96
C ASP A 145 20.28 5.26 6.42
N GLU A 146 20.34 4.83 7.68
CA GLU A 146 19.41 3.88 8.29
C GLU A 146 18.25 4.57 9.05
N ASN A 147 18.00 5.83 8.76
CA ASN A 147 16.97 6.63 9.40
C ASN A 147 16.01 7.22 8.38
N ILE A 148 14.84 7.65 8.85
CA ILE A 148 13.95 8.49 8.09
C ILE A 148 13.77 9.83 8.81
N LYS A 149 13.96 10.90 8.06
CA LYS A 149 13.68 12.26 8.49
C LYS A 149 12.30 12.64 8.00
N LEU A 150 11.47 13.13 8.91
CA LEU A 150 10.09 13.52 8.70
C LEU A 150 9.93 15.00 8.99
N SER A 151 9.35 15.75 8.06
CA SER A 151 9.00 17.16 8.25
C SER A 151 7.50 17.29 8.45
N TYR A 152 7.08 17.98 9.50
CA TYR A 152 5.69 18.11 9.90
C TYR A 152 5.12 19.47 9.50
N PHE A 153 3.80 19.54 9.37
CA PHE A 153 3.08 20.78 9.02
C PHE A 153 3.30 21.92 10.03
N ASP A 154 3.53 21.60 11.30
CA ASP A 154 3.85 22.59 12.34
C ASP A 154 5.31 23.11 12.29
N GLY A 155 6.08 22.69 11.30
CA GLY A 155 7.47 23.10 11.06
C GLY A 155 8.50 22.32 11.87
N LYS A 156 8.08 21.34 12.68
CA LYS A 156 9.02 20.45 13.37
C LYS A 156 9.62 19.41 12.42
N ILE A 157 10.72 18.83 12.86
CA ILE A 157 11.40 17.73 12.18
C ILE A 157 11.59 16.61 13.19
N GLY A 158 11.30 15.37 12.79
CA GLY A 158 11.60 14.17 13.55
C GLY A 158 12.54 13.25 12.78
N ILE A 159 13.50 12.63 13.43
CA ILE A 159 14.35 11.61 12.83
C ILE A 159 14.10 10.29 13.56
N HIS A 160 13.67 9.27 12.81
CA HIS A 160 13.35 7.95 13.35
C HIS A 160 14.27 6.88 12.78
N SER A 161 14.68 5.94 13.63
CA SER A 161 15.41 4.75 13.18
C SER A 161 14.50 3.84 12.35
N LEU A 162 14.93 3.47 11.15
CA LEU A 162 14.22 2.49 10.32
C LEU A 162 14.22 1.09 10.94
N GLN A 163 15.21 0.77 11.76
CA GLN A 163 15.32 -0.52 12.39
C GLN A 163 14.29 -0.75 13.52
N ILE A 164 14.08 0.25 14.38
CA ILE A 164 13.31 0.11 15.62
C ILE A 164 12.17 1.13 15.78
N GLY A 165 12.08 2.14 14.93
CA GLY A 165 11.03 3.17 14.95
C GLY A 165 11.19 4.24 16.02
N GLU A 166 12.25 4.20 16.83
CA GLU A 166 12.47 5.18 17.88
C GLU A 166 12.82 6.56 17.31
N LEU A 167 12.28 7.61 17.94
CA LEU A 167 12.62 9.00 17.66
C LEU A 167 14.02 9.26 18.20
N LEU A 168 14.93 9.72 17.34
CA LEU A 168 16.33 10.01 17.66
C LEU A 168 16.56 11.49 17.95
N SER A 169 15.79 12.38 17.30
CA SER A 169 15.86 13.84 17.47
C SER A 169 14.63 14.53 16.88
#